data_2ea04f36b04f30428aa23c2c7661e9b9
#
_entry.id   2ea04f36b04f30428aa23c2c7661e9b9
#
_cell.length_a   1.000
_cell.length_b   1.000
_cell.length_c   1.000
_cell.angle_alpha   90.00
_cell.angle_beta   90.00
_cell.angle_gamma   90.00
#
_symmetry.space_group_name_H-M   'P 1'
#
loop_
_entity.id
_entity.type
_entity.pdbx_description
1 polymer ?
#
loop_
_entity_poly.entity_id
_entity_poly.type
_entity_poly.pdbx_seq_one_letter_code
_entity_poly.pdbx_strand_id
1 'polypeptide(L)'
;PCKLMDKKTFQNKDVAAYISEHYYAVKFNAEGQETINFFGNSFTNPNYDPNRKGRNATHQFTQFLGVKGYPTVIFISETGDLITPLVGYQNPQQIELYLKMIKQGDYMIFSKPDDFEKYKKSFRPRFRG
;
A
#
# COMPACT_ATOMS: atom_id res chain seq x y z
N PRO A 1 -5.09 9.03 10.64
CA PRO A 1 -5.12 8.94 9.15
C PRO A 1 -5.29 7.50 8.66
N CYS A 2 -4.61 6.53 9.27
CA CYS A 2 -4.75 5.12 8.86
C CYS A 2 -6.17 4.59 9.05
N LYS A 3 -6.79 4.92 10.17
CA LYS A 3 -8.17 4.51 10.45
C LYS A 3 -9.16 5.14 9.48
N LEU A 4 -8.91 6.39 9.10
CA LEU A 4 -9.75 7.10 8.15
C LEU A 4 -9.69 6.45 6.77
N MET A 5 -8.50 6.11 6.31
CA MET A 5 -8.30 5.44 5.02
C MET A 5 -8.91 4.03 5.02
N ASP A 6 -8.76 3.29 6.12
CA ASP A 6 -9.39 1.98 6.27
C ASP A 6 -10.91 2.08 6.12
N LYS A 7 -11.52 3.06 6.80
CA LYS A 7 -12.97 3.24 6.79
C LYS A 7 -13.48 3.79 5.46
N LYS A 8 -12.87 4.84 4.92
CA LYS A 8 -13.40 5.58 3.77
C LYS A 8 -12.92 5.06 2.42
N THR A 9 -11.77 4.42 2.36
CA THR A 9 -11.20 3.93 1.12
C THR A 9 -11.32 2.41 1.02
N PHE A 10 -10.76 1.68 1.96
CA PHE A 10 -10.71 0.21 1.88
C PHE A 10 -12.04 -0.47 2.18
N GLN A 11 -12.96 0.19 2.88
CA GLN A 11 -14.32 -0.32 3.08
C GLN A 11 -15.31 0.18 2.01
N ASN A 12 -14.85 1.03 1.08
CA ASN A 12 -15.65 1.41 -0.08
C ASN A 12 -15.95 0.16 -0.90
N LYS A 13 -17.21 0.00 -1.33
CA LYS A 13 -17.65 -1.21 -2.03
C LYS A 13 -16.85 -1.50 -3.30
N ASP A 14 -16.60 -0.47 -4.10
CA ASP A 14 -15.89 -0.64 -5.37
C ASP A 14 -14.42 -0.96 -5.16
N VAL A 15 -13.76 -0.29 -4.20
CA VAL A 15 -12.37 -0.56 -3.84
C VAL A 15 -12.23 -1.98 -3.28
N ALA A 16 -13.08 -2.34 -2.33
CA ALA A 16 -13.03 -3.65 -1.70
C ALA A 16 -13.26 -4.78 -2.71
N ALA A 17 -14.22 -4.61 -3.62
CA ALA A 17 -14.50 -5.61 -4.65
C ALA A 17 -13.32 -5.78 -5.61
N TYR A 18 -12.73 -4.68 -6.04
CA TYR A 18 -11.60 -4.72 -6.97
C TYR A 18 -10.37 -5.38 -6.33
N ILE A 19 -10.05 -5.02 -5.10
CA ILE A 19 -8.92 -5.61 -4.38
C ILE A 19 -9.16 -7.10 -4.14
N SER A 20 -10.36 -7.47 -3.72
CA SER A 20 -10.72 -8.86 -3.46
C SER A 20 -10.57 -9.74 -4.71
N GLU A 21 -10.88 -9.18 -5.88
CA GLU A 21 -10.84 -9.91 -7.15
C GLU A 21 -9.43 -9.99 -7.75
N HIS A 22 -8.62 -8.95 -7.57
CA HIS A 22 -7.36 -8.80 -8.32
C HIS A 22 -6.09 -8.80 -7.47
N TYR A 23 -6.19 -8.70 -6.15
CA TYR A 23 -5.05 -8.56 -5.25
C TYR A 23 -5.14 -9.47 -4.04
N TYR A 24 -3.99 -9.74 -3.44
CA TYR A 24 -3.91 -10.27 -2.08
C TYR A 24 -3.61 -9.10 -1.14
N ALA A 25 -4.59 -8.70 -0.35
CA ALA A 25 -4.45 -7.56 0.54
C ALA A 25 -3.99 -8.00 1.91
N VAL A 26 -2.93 -7.37 2.42
CA VAL A 26 -2.41 -7.64 3.76
C VAL A 26 -2.37 -6.34 4.55
N LYS A 27 -2.98 -6.34 5.72
CA LYS A 27 -2.92 -5.22 6.65
C LYS A 27 -1.79 -5.48 7.63
N PHE A 28 -0.81 -4.60 7.66
CA PHE A 28 0.37 -4.76 8.49
C PHE A 28 0.50 -3.62 9.49
N ASN A 29 0.72 -3.95 10.76
CA ASN A 29 0.99 -2.96 11.78
C ASN A 29 2.48 -2.61 11.77
N ALA A 30 2.80 -1.40 11.32
CA ALA A 30 4.17 -0.93 11.16
C ALA A 30 4.97 -0.87 12.46
N GLU A 31 4.28 -0.82 13.59
CA GLU A 31 4.87 -0.78 14.93
C GLU A 31 4.45 -1.99 15.77
N GLY A 32 4.05 -3.08 15.13
CA GLY A 32 3.62 -4.29 15.79
C GLY A 32 4.78 -5.23 16.12
N GLN A 33 4.44 -6.39 16.69
CA GLN A 33 5.44 -7.38 17.12
C GLN A 33 5.42 -8.68 16.32
N GLU A 34 4.59 -8.77 15.27
CA GLU A 34 4.48 -9.98 14.47
C GLU A 34 5.76 -10.29 13.72
N THR A 35 6.10 -11.56 13.61
CA THR A 35 7.20 -12.01 12.74
C THR A 35 6.70 -12.07 11.31
N ILE A 36 7.40 -11.42 10.40
CA ILE A 36 7.07 -11.40 8.98
C ILE A 36 8.12 -12.18 8.19
N ASN A 37 7.68 -13.17 7.44
CA ASN A 37 8.53 -13.91 6.52
C ASN A 37 8.23 -13.43 5.10
N PHE A 38 9.23 -12.86 4.45
CA PHE A 38 9.07 -12.26 3.13
C PHE A 38 10.20 -12.75 2.21
N PHE A 39 9.84 -13.62 1.28
CA PHE A 39 10.76 -14.18 0.28
C PHE A 39 12.07 -14.71 0.89
N GLY A 40 11.93 -15.54 1.93
CA GLY A 40 13.07 -16.18 2.59
C GLY A 40 13.75 -15.35 3.67
N ASN A 41 13.32 -14.10 3.87
CA ASN A 41 13.84 -13.22 4.91
C ASN A 41 12.85 -13.08 6.05
N SER A 42 13.34 -13.09 7.28
CA SER A 42 12.53 -12.99 8.49
C SER A 42 12.73 -11.62 9.12
N PHE A 43 11.61 -10.94 9.41
CA PHE A 43 11.61 -9.60 10.01
C PHE A 43 10.84 -9.63 11.31
N THR A 44 11.40 -8.99 12.35
CA THR A 44 10.77 -8.91 13.67
C THR A 44 10.80 -7.47 14.18
N ASN A 45 10.33 -7.26 15.40
CA ASN A 45 10.44 -5.98 16.07
C ASN A 45 11.06 -6.19 17.46
N PRO A 46 12.39 -6.32 17.53
CA PRO A 46 13.06 -6.68 18.79
C PRO A 46 12.97 -5.59 19.86
N ASN A 47 12.74 -4.35 19.48
CA ASN A 47 12.63 -3.23 20.42
C ASN A 47 11.20 -2.92 20.81
N TYR A 48 10.24 -3.74 20.39
CA TYR A 48 8.84 -3.56 20.76
C TYR A 48 8.67 -3.69 22.28
N ASP A 49 8.00 -2.70 22.87
CA ASP A 49 7.71 -2.69 24.31
C ASP A 49 6.20 -2.82 24.53
N PRO A 50 5.72 -3.99 25.01
CA PRO A 50 4.27 -4.21 25.19
C PRO A 50 3.66 -3.31 26.26
N ASN A 51 4.48 -2.71 27.13
CA ASN A 51 4.00 -1.82 28.18
C ASN A 51 3.96 -0.36 27.76
N ARG A 52 4.47 -0.05 26.57
CA ARG A 52 4.51 1.34 26.08
C ARG A 52 3.16 1.75 25.55
N LYS A 53 2.70 2.93 25.96
CA LYS A 53 1.46 3.55 25.47
C LYS A 53 1.76 4.45 24.29
N GLY A 54 0.85 4.45 23.29
CA GLY A 54 1.02 5.25 22.09
C GLY A 54 1.93 4.58 21.08
N ARG A 55 2.83 5.35 20.47
CA ARG A 55 3.73 4.84 19.44
C ARG A 55 4.76 3.88 20.00
N ASN A 56 5.12 2.89 19.21
CA ASN A 56 6.08 1.87 19.58
C ASN A 56 7.26 1.84 18.60
N ALA A 57 8.22 0.96 18.84
CA ALA A 57 9.36 0.80 17.95
C ALA A 57 8.92 0.40 16.55
N THR A 58 9.60 0.90 15.53
CA THR A 58 9.32 0.59 14.13
C THR A 58 9.77 -0.83 13.80
N HIS A 59 8.86 -1.63 13.24
CA HIS A 59 9.15 -3.00 12.84
C HIS A 59 10.24 -3.04 11.78
N GLN A 60 11.09 -4.07 11.81
CA GLN A 60 12.17 -4.24 10.82
C GLN A 60 11.65 -4.29 9.38
N PHE A 61 10.48 -4.91 9.16
CA PHE A 61 9.88 -4.97 7.84
C PHE A 61 9.47 -3.59 7.34
N THR A 62 8.96 -2.75 8.23
CA THR A 62 8.64 -1.35 7.93
C THR A 62 9.88 -0.59 7.47
N GLN A 63 11.01 -0.80 8.14
CA GLN A 63 12.28 -0.20 7.78
C GLN A 63 12.80 -0.71 6.43
N PHE A 64 12.66 -2.01 6.18
CA PHE A 64 13.02 -2.62 4.90
C PHE A 64 12.23 -2.03 3.73
N LEU A 65 10.94 -1.80 3.93
CA LEU A 65 10.07 -1.22 2.90
C LEU A 65 10.31 0.28 2.69
N GLY A 66 11.05 0.93 3.58
CA GLY A 66 11.36 2.36 3.46
C GLY A 66 10.17 3.27 3.73
N VAL A 67 9.25 2.86 4.59
CA VAL A 67 8.05 3.63 4.91
C VAL A 67 8.42 4.89 5.67
N LYS A 68 8.01 6.05 5.15
CA LYS A 68 8.35 7.36 5.74
C LYS A 68 7.17 8.09 6.37
N GLY A 69 5.96 7.59 6.18
CA GLY A 69 4.76 8.21 6.73
C GLY A 69 3.59 7.24 6.73
N TYR A 70 2.52 7.62 7.39
CA TYR A 70 1.32 6.77 7.51
C TYR A 70 0.07 7.56 7.12
N PRO A 71 -0.91 6.92 6.49
CA PRO A 71 -0.85 5.55 5.96
C PRO A 71 0.07 5.44 4.75
N THR A 72 0.55 4.23 4.47
CA THR A 72 1.30 3.91 3.26
C THR A 72 0.78 2.60 2.69
N VAL A 73 0.54 2.57 1.38
CA VAL A 73 0.20 1.36 0.65
C VAL A 73 1.40 0.97 -0.19
N ILE A 74 1.83 -0.29 -0.08
CA ILE A 74 2.95 -0.81 -0.85
C ILE A 74 2.41 -1.84 -1.84
N PHE A 75 2.74 -1.66 -3.13
CA PHE A 75 2.43 -2.65 -4.16
C PHE A 75 3.64 -3.53 -4.37
N ILE A 76 3.43 -4.85 -4.30
CA ILE A 76 4.50 -5.84 -4.41
C ILE A 76 4.13 -6.82 -5.52
N SER A 77 5.09 -7.15 -6.39
CA SER A 77 4.88 -8.12 -7.46
C SER A 77 4.87 -9.55 -6.92
N GLU A 78 4.47 -10.51 -7.76
CA GLU A 78 4.46 -11.93 -7.41
C GLU A 78 5.85 -12.47 -7.11
N THR A 79 6.89 -11.83 -7.64
CA THR A 79 8.29 -12.21 -7.41
C THR A 79 8.91 -11.50 -6.23
N GLY A 80 8.16 -10.66 -5.52
CA GLY A 80 8.65 -9.95 -4.34
C GLY A 80 9.26 -8.59 -4.62
N ASP A 81 9.16 -8.09 -5.84
CA ASP A 81 9.68 -6.77 -6.18
C ASP A 81 8.73 -5.68 -5.71
N LEU A 82 9.28 -4.64 -5.11
CA LEU A 82 8.51 -3.47 -4.69
C LEU A 82 8.22 -2.61 -5.92
N ILE A 83 6.92 -2.44 -6.23
CA ILE A 83 6.51 -1.68 -7.41
C ILE A 83 6.49 -0.20 -7.11
N THR A 84 5.65 0.21 -6.17
CA THR A 84 5.58 1.63 -5.77
C THR A 84 4.90 1.77 -4.40
N PRO A 85 5.38 2.71 -3.56
CA PRO A 85 4.65 3.09 -2.36
C PRO A 85 3.69 4.25 -2.66
N LEU A 86 2.55 4.25 -1.98
CA LEU A 86 1.63 5.39 -1.94
C LEU A 86 1.61 5.92 -0.53
N VAL A 87 2.22 7.08 -0.30
CA VAL A 87 2.30 7.69 1.01
C VAL A 87 1.13 8.66 1.21
N GLY A 88 0.47 8.55 2.36
CA GLY A 88 -0.62 9.42 2.73
C GLY A 88 -2.00 8.90 2.33
N TYR A 89 -3.01 9.64 2.75
CA TYR A 89 -4.41 9.29 2.51
C TYR A 89 -4.74 9.30 1.02
N GLN A 90 -5.40 8.24 0.55
CA GLN A 90 -5.93 8.13 -0.81
C GLN A 90 -7.43 7.90 -0.72
N ASN A 91 -8.24 8.72 -1.40
CA ASN A 91 -9.66 8.47 -1.50
C ASN A 91 -9.94 7.36 -2.54
N PRO A 92 -11.18 6.85 -2.65
CA PRO A 92 -11.48 5.75 -3.59
C PRO A 92 -11.08 6.04 -5.02
N GLN A 93 -11.29 7.25 -5.51
CA GLN A 93 -10.96 7.61 -6.88
C GLN A 93 -9.45 7.72 -7.10
N GLN A 94 -8.73 8.21 -6.11
CA GLN A 94 -7.27 8.32 -6.19
C GLN A 94 -6.60 6.95 -6.20
N ILE A 95 -7.03 6.04 -5.33
CA ILE A 95 -6.43 4.71 -5.27
C ILE A 95 -6.83 3.86 -6.49
N GLU A 96 -8.00 4.12 -7.08
CA GLU A 96 -8.46 3.40 -8.26
C GLU A 96 -7.46 3.46 -9.40
N LEU A 97 -6.88 4.63 -9.66
CA LEU A 97 -5.89 4.82 -10.71
C LEU A 97 -4.72 3.85 -10.52
N TYR A 98 -4.18 3.77 -9.30
CA TYR A 98 -3.03 2.92 -9.01
C TYR A 98 -3.40 1.43 -9.05
N LEU A 99 -4.55 1.06 -8.51
CA LEU A 99 -5.02 -0.33 -8.52
C LEU A 99 -5.15 -0.85 -9.95
N LYS A 100 -5.75 -0.06 -10.82
CA LYS A 100 -5.98 -0.46 -12.22
C LYS A 100 -4.69 -0.39 -13.03
N MET A 101 -3.89 0.65 -12.86
CA MET A 101 -2.62 0.81 -13.55
C MET A 101 -1.68 -0.37 -13.28
N ILE A 102 -1.56 -0.77 -12.02
CA ILE A 102 -0.66 -1.84 -11.63
C ILE A 102 -1.20 -3.20 -12.07
N LYS A 103 -2.49 -3.45 -11.88
CA LYS A 103 -3.10 -4.72 -12.28
C LYS A 103 -3.03 -4.93 -13.80
N GLN A 104 -3.22 -3.87 -14.57
CA GLN A 104 -3.17 -3.94 -16.04
C GLN A 104 -1.74 -3.92 -16.58
N GLY A 105 -0.76 -3.62 -15.74
CA GLY A 105 0.65 -3.55 -16.14
C GLY A 105 1.01 -2.30 -16.92
N ASP A 106 0.15 -1.31 -16.99
CA ASP A 106 0.38 -0.09 -17.77
C ASP A 106 1.63 0.67 -17.31
N TYR A 107 1.98 0.57 -16.02
CA TYR A 107 3.17 1.23 -15.50
C TYR A 107 4.47 0.71 -16.14
N MET A 108 4.45 -0.49 -16.70
CA MET A 108 5.64 -1.12 -17.29
C MET A 108 6.08 -0.45 -18.60
N ILE A 109 5.18 0.29 -19.25
CA ILE A 109 5.49 1.00 -20.49
C ILE A 109 5.96 2.42 -20.26
N PHE A 110 5.98 2.88 -19.01
CA PHE A 110 6.43 4.22 -18.67
C PHE A 110 7.96 4.29 -18.75
N SER A 111 8.45 5.11 -19.67
CA SER A 111 9.89 5.30 -19.89
C SER A 111 10.37 6.70 -19.57
N LYS A 112 9.45 7.67 -19.48
CA LYS A 112 9.74 9.07 -19.20
C LYS A 112 8.96 9.55 -17.98
N PRO A 113 9.48 10.55 -17.24
CA PRO A 113 8.75 11.10 -16.08
C PRO A 113 7.34 11.60 -16.42
N ASP A 114 7.12 12.09 -17.64
CA ASP A 114 5.82 12.60 -18.08
C ASP A 114 4.79 11.51 -18.36
N ASP A 115 5.20 10.26 -18.57
CA ASP A 115 4.30 9.18 -18.97
C ASP A 115 3.23 8.94 -17.94
N PHE A 116 3.59 8.95 -16.66
CA PHE A 116 2.62 8.79 -15.58
C PHE A 116 1.64 9.96 -15.52
N GLU A 117 2.12 11.18 -15.70
CA GLU A 117 1.25 12.36 -15.68
C GLU A 117 0.25 12.33 -16.84
N LYS A 118 0.67 11.89 -18.03
CA LYS A 118 -0.23 11.69 -19.17
C LYS A 118 -1.27 10.62 -18.89
N TYR A 119 -0.84 9.51 -18.31
CA TYR A 119 -1.75 8.43 -17.92
C TYR A 119 -2.80 8.92 -16.91
N LYS A 120 -2.35 9.67 -15.92
CA LYS A 120 -3.22 10.23 -14.88
C LYS A 120 -4.26 11.17 -15.46
N LYS A 121 -3.88 12.01 -16.43
CA LYS A 121 -4.80 12.96 -17.10
C LYS A 121 -5.86 12.23 -17.93
N SER A 122 -5.51 11.13 -18.56
CA SER A 122 -6.43 10.38 -19.42
C SER A 122 -7.30 9.38 -18.64
N PHE A 123 -6.94 9.09 -17.40
CA PHE A 123 -7.67 8.13 -16.58
C PHE A 123 -9.06 8.65 -16.20
N ARG A 124 -10.07 7.78 -16.32
CA ARG A 124 -11.47 8.11 -15.98
C ARG A 124 -11.90 7.27 -14.77
N PRO A 125 -11.96 7.87 -13.57
CA PRO A 125 -12.41 7.15 -12.38
C PRO A 125 -13.86 6.65 -12.51
N ARG A 126 -14.09 5.44 -12.02
CA ARG A 126 -15.42 4.81 -12.03
C ARG A 126 -15.89 4.42 -10.64
N PHE A 127 -15.03 4.39 -9.66
CA PHE A 127 -15.40 4.05 -8.30
C PHE A 127 -16.22 5.17 -7.70
N ARG A 128 -17.24 4.80 -6.93
CA ARG A 128 -18.08 5.74 -6.20
C ARG A 128 -17.57 5.87 -4.77
N GLY A 129 -17.32 7.10 -4.36
CA GLY A 129 -16.74 7.35 -3.06
C GLY A 129 -17.65 7.99 -2.05
#